data_13a72cafbcf798a3ebaa8f646d806108
#
_entry.id   13a72cafbcf798a3ebaa8f646d806108
#
_cell.length_a   1.000
_cell.length_b   1.000
_cell.length_c   1.000
_cell.angle_alpha   90.00
_cell.angle_beta   90.00
_cell.angle_gamma   90.00
#
_symmetry.space_group_name_H-M   'P 1'
#
loop_
_entity.id
_entity.type
_entity.pdbx_description
1 polymer ?
#
loop_
_entity_poly.entity_id
_entity_poly.type
_entity_poly.pdbx_seq_one_letter_code
_entity_poly.pdbx_strand_id
1 'polypeptide(L)'
;MKLPRQLRTYCRTCRKHTVHDVKIERGGRRGRGLSAGTRRAERLRSGHGNRGRYSKRPLSQWKMIVKTSKKTDLRLMCQECKKQQTRVYPRTRRVELVR
;
A
#
# COMPACT_ATOMS: atom_id res chain seq x y z
N MET A 1 3.91 3.48 16.08
CA MET A 1 4.45 2.15 16.44
C MET A 1 5.89 2.07 15.95
N LYS A 2 6.82 1.76 16.82
CA LYS A 2 8.24 1.58 16.46
C LYS A 2 8.52 0.10 16.25
N LEU A 3 9.22 -0.25 15.19
CA LEU A 3 9.58 -1.63 14.85
C LEU A 3 11.07 -1.69 14.50
N PRO A 4 11.76 -2.79 14.82
CA PRO A 4 13.15 -2.94 14.43
C PRO A 4 13.28 -3.12 12.89
N ARG A 5 14.42 -2.72 12.34
CA ARG A 5 14.74 -2.93 10.91
C ARG A 5 15.00 -4.39 10.58
N GLN A 6 15.42 -5.16 11.56
CA GLN A 6 15.67 -6.59 11.42
C GLN A 6 14.86 -7.35 12.46
N LEU A 7 14.27 -8.46 12.06
CA LEU A 7 13.46 -9.31 12.91
C LEU A 7 13.83 -10.76 12.70
N ARG A 8 14.15 -11.48 13.77
CA ARG A 8 14.36 -12.93 13.71
C ARG A 8 13.01 -13.64 13.77
N THR A 9 12.65 -14.33 12.71
CA THR A 9 11.39 -15.06 12.59
C THR A 9 11.56 -16.31 11.74
N TYR A 10 10.56 -17.20 11.81
CA TYR A 10 10.55 -18.44 11.06
C TYR A 10 10.41 -18.17 9.56
N CYS A 11 11.34 -18.67 8.77
CA CYS A 11 11.28 -18.63 7.30
C CYS A 11 10.67 -19.94 6.78
N ARG A 12 9.54 -19.83 6.07
CA ARG A 12 8.86 -21.00 5.51
C ARG A 12 9.69 -21.76 4.47
N THR A 13 10.55 -21.05 3.75
CA THR A 13 11.41 -21.66 2.74
C THR A 13 12.63 -22.35 3.35
N CYS A 14 13.31 -21.67 4.27
CA CYS A 14 14.48 -22.22 4.95
C CYS A 14 14.12 -23.22 6.06
N ARG A 15 12.84 -23.28 6.46
CA ARG A 15 12.30 -24.11 7.55
C ARG A 15 13.02 -23.94 8.89
N LYS A 16 13.58 -22.74 9.14
CA LYS A 16 14.29 -22.38 10.36
C LYS A 16 14.10 -20.89 10.70
N HIS A 17 14.43 -20.51 11.92
CA HIS A 17 14.40 -19.12 12.33
C HIS A 17 15.62 -18.38 11.76
N THR A 18 15.37 -17.41 10.87
CA THR A 18 16.40 -16.59 10.21
C THR A 18 16.16 -15.11 10.49
N VAL A 19 17.17 -14.32 10.24
CA VAL A 19 17.06 -12.86 10.30
C VAL A 19 16.41 -12.36 9.01
N HIS A 20 15.40 -11.49 9.18
CA HIS A 20 14.68 -10.88 8.07
C HIS A 20 14.82 -9.36 8.14
N ASP A 21 15.07 -8.75 7.00
CA ASP A 21 15.01 -7.30 6.86
C ASP A 21 13.55 -6.87 6.71
N VAL A 22 13.16 -5.87 7.46
CA VAL A 22 11.79 -5.37 7.55
C VAL A 22 11.59 -4.19 6.61
N LYS A 23 10.64 -4.28 5.69
CA LYS A 23 10.23 -3.20 4.80
C LYS A 23 8.76 -2.89 5.01
N ILE A 24 8.43 -1.60 5.14
CA ILE A 24 7.04 -1.14 5.20
C ILE A 24 6.52 -1.01 3.78
N GLU A 25 5.44 -1.76 3.47
CA GLU A 25 4.76 -1.65 2.19
C GLU A 25 3.69 -0.56 2.29
N ARG A 26 3.72 0.37 1.35
CA ARG A 26 2.71 1.42 1.24
C ARG A 26 1.74 1.06 0.13
N GLY A 27 0.44 1.28 0.37
CA GLY A 27 -0.57 1.11 -0.67
C GLY A 27 -0.20 1.96 -1.89
N GLY A 28 -0.08 1.31 -3.04
CA GLY A 28 0.17 1.99 -4.30
C GLY A 28 -1.01 2.93 -4.65
N ARG A 29 -0.73 4.02 -5.32
CA ARG A 29 -1.78 4.80 -5.98
C ARG A 29 -2.31 3.95 -7.13
N ARG A 30 -3.63 3.83 -7.23
CA ARG A 30 -4.24 3.29 -8.46
C ARG A 30 -3.82 4.21 -9.61
N GLY A 31 -2.96 3.68 -10.46
CA GLY A 31 -2.50 4.42 -11.64
C GLY A 31 -3.68 4.74 -12.54
N ARG A 32 -3.63 5.87 -13.14
CA ARG A 32 -4.50 6.23 -14.24
C ARG A 32 -4.14 5.38 -15.43
N GLY A 33 -4.43 4.67 -16.06
CA GLY A 33 -3.69 4.42 -17.28
C GLY A 33 -3.87 3.12 -17.98
N LEU A 34 -4.35 2.12 -17.30
CA LEU A 34 -4.52 0.82 -17.97
C LEU A 34 -5.96 0.53 -18.41
N SER A 35 -6.94 1.36 -18.03
CA SER A 35 -8.30 1.22 -18.57
C SER A 35 -8.37 1.70 -20.02
N ALA A 36 -9.13 0.99 -20.85
CA ALA A 36 -9.30 1.35 -22.26
C ALA A 36 -9.83 2.77 -22.46
N GLY A 37 -10.77 3.19 -21.61
CA GLY A 37 -11.35 4.54 -21.66
C GLY A 37 -10.31 5.65 -21.35
N THR A 38 -9.48 5.46 -20.34
CA THR A 38 -8.44 6.44 -19.99
C THR A 38 -7.41 6.56 -21.10
N ARG A 39 -6.91 5.44 -21.63
CA ARG A 39 -5.95 5.44 -22.75
C ARG A 39 -6.50 6.12 -24.00
N ARG A 40 -7.78 5.87 -24.31
CA ARG A 40 -8.45 6.51 -25.47
C ARG A 40 -8.54 8.02 -25.27
N ALA A 41 -8.99 8.47 -24.11
CA ALA A 41 -9.12 9.88 -23.79
C ALA A 41 -7.76 10.63 -23.83
N GLU A 42 -6.70 10.00 -23.36
CA GLU A 42 -5.34 10.56 -23.40
C GLU A 42 -4.82 10.67 -24.84
N ARG A 43 -5.04 9.66 -25.68
CA ARG A 43 -4.63 9.70 -27.11
C ARG A 43 -5.35 10.76 -27.90
N LEU A 44 -6.65 10.85 -27.74
CA LEU A 44 -7.50 11.79 -28.49
C LEU A 44 -7.46 13.21 -27.90
N ARG A 45 -6.90 13.38 -26.70
CA ARG A 45 -6.95 14.63 -25.93
C ARG A 45 -8.37 15.20 -25.79
N SER A 46 -9.36 14.36 -25.95
CA SER A 46 -10.78 14.69 -25.97
C SER A 46 -11.58 13.60 -25.23
N GLY A 47 -12.88 13.79 -25.06
CA GLY A 47 -13.76 12.83 -24.39
C GLY A 47 -13.70 12.90 -22.86
N HIS A 48 -13.14 13.96 -22.32
CA HIS A 48 -13.08 14.19 -20.87
C HIS A 48 -14.34 14.87 -20.33
N GLY A 49 -15.18 15.43 -21.20
CA GLY A 49 -16.37 16.20 -20.84
C GLY A 49 -16.05 17.30 -19.83
N ASN A 50 -16.87 17.43 -18.81
CA ASN A 50 -16.60 18.33 -17.68
C ASN A 50 -15.70 17.72 -16.60
N ARG A 51 -15.09 16.56 -16.88
CA ARG A 51 -14.29 15.74 -15.93
C ARG A 51 -15.07 15.34 -14.68
N GLY A 52 -16.37 15.13 -14.79
CA GLY A 52 -17.22 14.77 -13.67
C GLY A 52 -17.44 15.90 -12.66
N ARG A 53 -17.17 17.16 -13.04
CA ARG A 53 -17.29 18.31 -12.12
C ARG A 53 -18.70 18.51 -11.60
N TYR A 54 -19.71 18.33 -12.45
CA TYR A 54 -21.12 18.52 -12.10
C TYR A 54 -21.82 17.22 -11.67
N SER A 55 -21.20 16.06 -11.81
CA SER A 55 -21.72 14.76 -11.37
C SER A 55 -21.38 14.43 -9.93
N LYS A 56 -20.56 15.24 -9.27
CA LYS A 56 -20.20 15.02 -7.87
C LYS A 56 -21.38 15.32 -6.97
N ARG A 57 -21.64 14.39 -6.03
CA ARG A 57 -22.67 14.61 -4.99
C ARG A 57 -22.32 15.84 -4.14
N PRO A 58 -23.31 16.56 -3.60
CA PRO A 58 -23.09 17.63 -2.63
C PRO A 58 -22.22 17.15 -1.46
N LEU A 59 -21.42 18.03 -0.88
CA LEU A 59 -20.51 17.72 0.22
C LEU A 59 -21.20 17.06 1.42
N SER A 60 -22.44 17.47 1.70
CA SER A 60 -23.28 16.88 2.76
C SER A 60 -23.59 15.38 2.55
N GLN A 61 -23.55 14.91 1.30
CA GLN A 61 -23.80 13.51 0.95
C GLN A 61 -22.50 12.69 0.82
N TRP A 62 -21.36 13.30 0.96
CA TRP A 62 -20.09 12.59 0.95
C TRP A 62 -19.92 11.88 2.28
N LYS A 63 -19.81 10.57 2.23
CA LYS A 63 -19.34 9.78 3.38
C LYS A 63 -17.84 10.05 3.57
N MET A 64 -17.51 11.17 4.18
CA MET A 64 -16.13 11.54 4.49
C MET A 64 -15.64 10.79 5.74
N ILE A 65 -15.71 9.47 5.71
CA ILE A 65 -15.08 8.66 6.75
C ILE A 65 -13.58 8.63 6.44
N VAL A 66 -12.85 9.60 6.92
CA VAL A 66 -11.39 9.60 6.88
C VAL A 66 -10.90 8.73 8.01
N LYS A 67 -10.30 7.60 7.66
CA LYS A 67 -9.63 6.75 8.65
C LYS A 67 -8.32 7.41 9.07
N THR A 68 -8.19 7.75 10.34
CA THR A 68 -6.98 8.35 10.92
C THR A 68 -5.83 7.36 11.07
N SER A 69 -6.13 6.06 11.05
CA SER A 69 -5.14 4.99 11.15
C SER A 69 -5.16 4.08 9.92
N LYS A 70 -4.01 3.52 9.59
CA LYS A 70 -3.81 2.61 8.45
C LYS A 70 -3.40 1.23 8.94
N LYS A 71 -3.78 0.17 8.22
CA LYS A 71 -3.20 -1.16 8.43
C LYS A 71 -1.72 -1.10 8.06
N THR A 72 -0.89 -1.70 8.89
CA THR A 72 0.55 -1.76 8.64
C THR A 72 0.85 -3.10 7.97
N ASP A 73 1.29 -3.05 6.74
CA ASP A 73 1.73 -4.21 5.97
C ASP A 73 3.25 -4.20 5.88
N LEU A 74 3.88 -5.25 6.39
CA LEU A 74 5.32 -5.42 6.37
C LEU A 74 5.71 -6.54 5.43
N ARG A 75 6.79 -6.30 4.71
CA ARG A 75 7.51 -7.31 3.94
C ARG A 75 8.77 -7.69 4.70
N LEU A 76 8.86 -8.96 5.06
CA LEU A 76 10.01 -9.53 5.74
C LEU A 76 10.83 -10.29 4.70
N MET A 77 12.00 -9.78 4.38
CA MET A 77 12.93 -10.40 3.42
C MET A 77 13.97 -11.24 4.17
N CYS A 78 13.95 -12.54 3.94
CA CYS A 78 14.93 -13.45 4.54
C CYS A 78 16.32 -13.14 4.01
N GLN A 79 17.33 -13.06 4.89
CA GLN A 79 18.70 -12.80 4.49
C GLN A 79 19.36 -14.00 3.80
N GLU A 80 18.95 -15.23 4.10
CA GLU A 80 19.50 -16.45 3.50
C GLU A 80 18.91 -16.76 2.12
N CYS A 81 17.57 -16.96 2.03
CA CYS A 81 16.94 -17.36 0.77
C CYS A 81 16.43 -16.19 -0.08
N LYS A 82 16.53 -14.94 0.40
CA LYS A 82 16.06 -13.71 -0.28
C LYS A 82 14.57 -13.69 -0.62
N LYS A 83 13.79 -14.65 -0.16
CA LYS A 83 12.35 -14.67 -0.35
C LYS A 83 11.65 -13.77 0.65
N GLN A 84 10.55 -13.18 0.22
CA GLN A 84 9.75 -12.27 1.04
C GLN A 84 8.52 -12.96 1.58
N GLN A 85 8.19 -12.67 2.82
CA GLN A 85 6.93 -13.05 3.45
C GLN A 85 6.22 -11.81 3.99
N THR A 86 4.89 -11.85 3.98
CA THR A 86 4.07 -10.74 4.46
C THR A 86 3.71 -10.94 5.93
N ARG A 87 3.74 -9.86 6.69
CA ARG A 87 3.22 -9.81 8.05
C ARG A 87 2.40 -8.55 8.25
N VAL A 88 1.16 -8.71 8.70
CA VAL A 88 0.23 -7.60 8.94
C VAL A 88 0.16 -7.30 10.42
N TYR A 89 0.21 -6.02 10.77
CA TYR A 89 0.07 -5.51 12.12
C TYR A 89 -1.23 -4.72 12.30
N PRO A 90 -1.68 -4.51 13.53
CA PRO A 90 -2.85 -3.69 13.82
C PRO A 90 -2.76 -2.29 13.20
N ARG A 91 -3.89 -1.62 13.13
CA ARG A 91 -3.96 -0.25 12.62
C ARG A 91 -3.20 0.72 13.50
N THR A 92 -2.37 1.55 12.88
CA THR A 92 -1.60 2.58 13.57
C THR A 92 -1.63 3.90 12.79
N ARG A 93 -1.41 5.01 13.49
CA ARG A 93 -1.27 6.33 12.83
C ARG A 93 0.06 6.43 12.10
N ARG A 94 1.13 6.00 12.74
CA ARG A 94 2.50 6.10 12.22
C ARG A 94 3.32 4.87 12.59
N VAL A 95 4.10 4.39 11.64
CA VAL A 95 5.05 3.29 11.83
C VAL A 95 6.43 3.78 11.46
N GLU A 96 7.39 3.54 12.34
CA GLU A 96 8.79 3.91 12.17
C GLU A 96 9.66 2.66 12.35
N LEU A 97 10.65 2.52 11.50
CA LEU A 97 11.68 1.50 11.65
C LEU A 97 12.85 2.11 12.43
N VAL A 98 13.17 1.52 13.55
CA VAL A 98 14.25 1.94 14.45
C VAL A 98 15.40 0.96 14.29
N ARG A 99 16.62 1.45 14.51
CA ARG A 99 17.83 0.60 14.51
C ARG A 99 17.81 -0.39 15.65
#